data_dd09e6ad17fadcc8a28070717c7940df
#
_entry.id   dd09e6ad17fadcc8a28070717c7940df
#
_cell.length_a   1.000
_cell.length_b   1.000
_cell.length_c   1.000
_cell.angle_alpha   90.00
_cell.angle_beta   90.00
_cell.angle_gamma   90.00
#
_symmetry.space_group_name_H-M   'P 1'
#
loop_
_entity.id
_entity.type
_entity.pdbx_description
1 polymer ?
#
loop_
_entity_poly.entity_id
_entity_poly.type
_entity_poly.pdbx_seq_one_letter_code
_entity_poly.pdbx_strand_id
1 'polypeptide(L)'
;LVIAEEKNFSRAADKLFVSQQSLSEHVKKLEQELGIQLFYRDKHHLQVTAAGRIYVENAREIMKIKKNTYNILSDMKNNTVGEITLGLTLEHGIDLFTFVFPKFNRALTFIFWSAMWLSSTA
;
A
#
# COMPACT_ATOMS: atom_id res chain seq x y z
N LEU A 1 -4.96 8.73 8.54
CA LEU A 1 -3.57 8.28 8.73
C LEU A 1 -2.76 9.36 9.44
N VAL A 2 -2.58 10.54 8.86
CA VAL A 2 -1.74 11.63 9.38
C VAL A 2 -2.11 12.02 10.83
N ILE A 3 -3.40 12.09 11.18
CA ILE A 3 -3.85 12.39 12.54
C ILE A 3 -3.35 11.35 13.55
N ALA A 4 -3.37 10.07 13.19
CA ALA A 4 -2.90 8.98 14.05
C ALA A 4 -1.38 9.01 14.25
N GLU A 5 -0.64 9.51 13.27
CA GLU A 5 0.82 9.67 13.32
C GLU A 5 1.21 10.90 14.16
N GLU A 6 0.59 12.04 13.90
CA GLU A 6 0.90 13.30 14.58
C GLU A 6 0.36 13.36 16.03
N LYS A 7 -0.67 12.56 16.33
CA LYS A 7 -1.39 12.58 17.61
C LYS A 7 -1.82 13.99 18.03
N ASN A 8 -2.05 14.85 17.04
CA ASN A 8 -2.42 16.24 17.22
C ASN A 8 -3.15 16.75 15.98
N PHE A 9 -4.37 17.29 16.16
CA PHE A 9 -5.19 17.79 15.05
C PHE A 9 -4.59 19.01 14.36
N SER A 10 -3.98 19.94 15.11
CA SER A 10 -3.39 21.13 14.52
C SER A 10 -2.19 20.77 13.63
N ARG A 11 -1.25 19.98 14.15
CA ARG A 11 -0.10 19.52 13.37
C ARG A 11 -0.50 18.68 12.16
N ALA A 12 -1.52 17.83 12.33
CA ALA A 12 -2.03 17.05 11.20
C ALA A 12 -2.68 17.94 10.14
N ALA A 13 -3.40 19.00 10.55
CA ALA A 13 -4.01 19.95 9.64
C ALA A 13 -2.96 20.77 8.87
N ASP A 14 -1.91 21.24 9.55
CA ASP A 14 -0.77 21.91 8.93
C ASP A 14 -0.10 21.04 7.88
N LYS A 15 0.15 19.76 8.22
CA LYS A 15 0.76 18.80 7.31
C LYS A 15 -0.10 18.45 6.09
N LEU A 16 -1.41 18.55 6.24
CA LEU A 16 -2.38 18.31 5.17
C LEU A 16 -2.79 19.58 4.40
N PHE A 17 -2.28 20.74 4.79
CA PHE A 17 -2.62 22.04 4.22
C PHE A 17 -4.13 22.36 4.28
N VAL A 18 -4.77 22.01 5.40
CA VAL A 18 -6.19 22.27 5.66
C VAL A 18 -6.36 22.94 7.02
N SER A 19 -7.56 23.54 7.27
CA SER A 19 -7.85 24.06 8.61
C SER A 19 -8.08 22.93 9.60
N GLN A 20 -7.68 23.14 10.86
CA GLN A 20 -7.93 22.18 11.93
C GLN A 20 -9.44 21.92 12.12
N GLN A 21 -10.27 22.94 11.95
CA GLN A 21 -11.72 22.83 12.06
C GLN A 21 -12.26 21.87 10.99
N SER A 22 -11.89 22.07 9.71
CA SER A 22 -12.29 21.20 8.60
C SER A 22 -11.85 19.75 8.83
N LEU A 23 -10.60 19.54 9.26
CA LEU A 23 -10.08 18.21 9.56
C LEU A 23 -10.88 17.54 10.69
N SER A 24 -11.20 18.29 11.75
CA SER A 24 -11.99 17.78 12.88
C SER A 24 -13.42 17.44 12.48
N GLU A 25 -14.05 18.24 11.62
CA GLU A 25 -15.39 17.98 11.08
C GLU A 25 -15.43 16.73 10.21
N HIS A 26 -14.42 16.53 9.34
CA HIS A 26 -14.32 15.32 8.53
C HIS A 26 -14.19 14.05 9.37
N VAL A 27 -13.36 14.09 10.42
CA VAL A 27 -13.24 12.96 11.36
C VAL A 27 -14.53 12.71 12.09
N LYS A 28 -15.22 13.76 12.55
CA LYS A 28 -16.50 13.63 13.23
C LYS A 28 -17.59 13.01 12.34
N LYS A 29 -17.66 13.42 11.06
CA LYS A 29 -18.57 12.81 10.09
C LYS A 29 -18.27 11.33 9.87
N LEU A 30 -17.02 10.98 9.71
CA LEU A 30 -16.58 9.59 9.57
C LEU A 30 -16.96 8.75 10.79
N GLU A 31 -16.72 9.26 12.01
CA GLU A 31 -17.09 8.58 13.25
C GLU A 31 -18.63 8.42 13.38
N GLN A 32 -19.40 9.39 12.91
CA GLN A 32 -20.87 9.31 12.85
C GLN A 32 -21.35 8.24 11.84
N GLU A 33 -20.75 8.19 10.64
CA GLU A 33 -21.06 7.18 9.63
C GLU A 33 -20.76 5.76 10.12
N LEU A 34 -19.65 5.59 10.84
CA LEU A 34 -19.24 4.31 11.39
C LEU A 34 -19.98 3.94 12.69
N GLY A 35 -20.63 4.88 13.33
CA GLY A 35 -21.27 4.69 14.64
C GLY A 35 -20.31 4.44 15.79
N ILE A 36 -19.00 4.69 15.61
CA ILE A 36 -17.96 4.42 16.59
C ILE A 36 -16.87 5.50 16.57
N GLN A 37 -16.32 5.82 17.74
CA GLN A 37 -15.22 6.78 17.84
C GLN A 37 -13.88 6.14 17.46
N LEU A 38 -13.13 6.82 16.60
CA LEU A 38 -11.79 6.42 16.18
C LEU A 38 -10.70 7.09 17.04
N PHE A 39 -11.04 8.23 17.67
CA PHE A 39 -10.11 9.00 18.49
C PHE A 39 -10.74 9.39 19.82
N TYR A 40 -9.99 9.21 20.91
CA TYR A 40 -10.27 9.83 22.19
C TYR A 40 -9.71 11.27 22.18
N ARG A 41 -10.57 12.23 22.49
CA ARG A 41 -10.21 13.65 22.58
C ARG A 41 -10.14 14.03 24.06
N ASP A 42 -8.96 13.91 24.65
CA ASP A 42 -8.73 14.50 25.96
C ASP A 42 -8.09 15.89 25.80
N LYS A 43 -8.26 16.76 26.83
CA LYS A 43 -7.81 18.17 26.79
C LYS A 43 -6.31 18.33 26.45
N HIS A 44 -5.51 17.30 26.66
CA HIS A 44 -4.06 17.36 26.45
C HIS A 44 -3.49 16.28 25.52
N HIS A 45 -4.27 15.22 25.20
CA HIS A 45 -3.76 14.11 24.41
C HIS A 45 -4.81 13.56 23.45
N LEU A 46 -4.44 13.46 22.19
CA LEU A 46 -5.20 12.73 21.20
C LEU A 46 -4.71 11.27 21.17
N GLN A 47 -5.60 10.34 21.49
CA GLN A 47 -5.30 8.91 21.46
C GLN A 47 -6.18 8.20 20.42
N VAL A 48 -5.60 7.23 19.74
CA VAL A 48 -6.31 6.37 18.79
C VAL A 48 -7.02 5.25 19.55
N THR A 49 -8.33 5.08 19.36
CA THR A 49 -9.11 4.00 19.97
C THR A 49 -8.71 2.63 19.39
N ALA A 50 -9.21 1.52 19.97
CA ALA A 50 -9.06 0.20 19.37
C ALA A 50 -9.66 0.14 17.95
N ALA A 51 -10.86 0.68 17.77
CA ALA A 51 -11.50 0.81 16.45
C ALA A 51 -10.68 1.68 15.51
N GLY A 52 -10.14 2.79 16.00
CA GLY A 52 -9.27 3.69 15.24
C GLY A 52 -8.00 3.00 14.74
N ARG A 53 -7.37 2.13 15.56
CA ARG A 53 -6.21 1.34 15.11
C ARG A 53 -6.56 0.43 13.94
N ILE A 54 -7.64 -0.34 14.07
CA ILE A 54 -8.11 -1.23 12.99
C ILE A 54 -8.40 -0.41 11.73
N TYR A 55 -9.10 0.73 11.86
CA TYR A 55 -9.40 1.59 10.73
C TYR A 55 -8.15 2.13 10.05
N VAL A 56 -7.17 2.61 10.82
CA VAL A 56 -5.90 3.16 10.31
C VAL A 56 -5.07 2.10 9.59
N GLU A 57 -4.99 0.87 10.13
CA GLU A 57 -4.29 -0.25 9.50
C GLU A 57 -4.91 -0.61 8.15
N ASN A 58 -6.22 -0.82 8.12
CA ASN A 58 -6.93 -1.12 6.88
C ASN A 58 -6.85 0.02 5.86
N ALA A 59 -6.95 1.27 6.31
CA ALA A 59 -6.79 2.43 5.44
C ALA A 59 -5.37 2.51 4.82
N ARG A 60 -4.33 2.10 5.55
CA ARG A 60 -2.97 1.99 4.99
C ARG A 60 -2.89 0.96 3.87
N GLU A 61 -3.50 -0.20 4.05
CA GLU A 61 -3.54 -1.23 3.00
C GLU A 61 -4.30 -0.76 1.76
N ILE A 62 -5.45 -0.11 1.93
CA ILE A 62 -6.20 0.50 0.82
C ILE A 62 -5.33 1.52 0.06
N MET A 63 -4.59 2.37 0.77
CA MET A 63 -3.69 3.34 0.14
C MET A 63 -2.53 2.68 -0.60
N LYS A 64 -1.99 1.56 -0.10
CA LYS A 64 -0.97 0.78 -0.81
C LYS A 64 -1.53 0.19 -2.11
N ILE A 65 -2.70 -0.44 -2.03
CA ILE A 65 -3.39 -0.99 -3.21
C ILE A 65 -3.62 0.10 -4.25
N LYS A 66 -4.17 1.24 -3.82
CA LYS A 66 -4.38 2.40 -4.69
C LYS A 66 -3.08 2.82 -5.37
N LYS A 67 -2.02 3.06 -4.59
CA LYS A 67 -0.70 3.48 -5.12
C LYS A 67 -0.16 2.47 -6.14
N ASN A 68 -0.23 1.17 -5.83
CA ASN A 68 0.22 0.11 -6.73
C ASN A 68 -0.58 0.10 -8.03
N THR A 69 -1.91 0.24 -7.95
CA THR A 69 -2.78 0.33 -9.14
C THR A 69 -2.37 1.51 -10.03
N TYR A 70 -2.15 2.69 -9.45
CA TYR A 70 -1.72 3.86 -10.22
C TYR A 70 -0.34 3.65 -10.89
N ASN A 71 0.59 3.00 -10.20
CA ASN A 71 1.90 2.66 -10.76
C ASN A 71 1.73 1.74 -11.97
N ILE A 72 0.98 0.63 -11.82
CA ILE A 72 0.71 -0.32 -12.92
C ILE A 72 0.08 0.39 -14.12
N LEU A 73 -0.94 1.22 -13.90
CA LEU A 73 -1.59 1.96 -14.97
C LEU A 73 -0.65 2.96 -15.65
N SER A 74 0.21 3.62 -14.88
CA SER A 74 1.25 4.51 -15.41
C SER A 74 2.24 3.76 -16.29
N ASP A 75 2.68 2.58 -15.83
CA ASP A 75 3.62 1.74 -16.56
C ASP A 75 3.00 1.21 -17.87
N MET A 76 1.73 0.81 -17.82
CA MET A 76 0.98 0.43 -19.04
C MET A 76 0.88 1.59 -20.03
N LYS A 77 0.60 2.81 -19.56
CA LYS A 77 0.53 4.00 -20.40
C LYS A 77 1.86 4.30 -21.10
N ASN A 78 2.97 4.05 -20.41
CA ASN A 78 4.31 4.32 -20.92
C ASN A 78 4.91 3.12 -21.70
N ASN A 79 4.14 2.05 -21.96
CA ASN A 79 4.60 0.80 -22.57
C ASN A 79 5.83 0.18 -21.88
N THR A 80 5.96 0.40 -20.58
CA THR A 80 7.07 -0.13 -19.76
C THR A 80 6.73 -1.46 -19.08
N VAL A 81 5.49 -1.94 -19.24
CA VAL A 81 5.02 -3.23 -18.69
C VAL A 81 4.96 -4.25 -19.80
N GLY A 82 5.64 -5.37 -19.58
CA GLY A 82 5.58 -6.55 -20.42
C GLY A 82 5.39 -7.81 -19.59
N GLU A 83 4.77 -8.82 -20.15
CA GLU A 83 4.68 -10.16 -19.55
C GLU A 83 5.64 -11.09 -20.24
N ILE A 84 6.48 -11.77 -19.46
CA ILE A 84 7.38 -12.82 -19.96
C ILE A 84 6.99 -14.12 -19.27
N THR A 85 6.54 -15.10 -20.05
CA THR A 85 6.26 -16.46 -19.57
C THR A 85 7.47 -17.34 -19.88
N LEU A 86 8.06 -17.94 -18.85
CA LEU A 86 9.21 -18.82 -18.96
C LEU A 86 8.83 -20.24 -18.53
N GLY A 87 9.04 -21.19 -19.42
CA GLY A 87 8.96 -22.62 -19.11
C GLY A 87 10.37 -23.15 -18.76
N LEU A 88 10.53 -23.69 -17.56
CA LEU A 88 11.83 -24.13 -17.05
C LEU A 88 11.76 -25.56 -16.53
N THR A 89 12.82 -26.34 -16.77
CA THR A 89 13.05 -27.59 -16.03
C THR A 89 13.59 -27.25 -14.63
N LEU A 90 13.48 -28.20 -13.70
CA LEU A 90 13.92 -27.99 -12.30
C LEU A 90 15.41 -27.60 -12.21
N GLU A 91 16.26 -28.25 -13.00
CA GLU A 91 17.72 -28.02 -13.02
C GLU A 91 18.07 -26.61 -13.51
N HIS A 92 17.48 -26.16 -14.61
CA HIS A 92 17.74 -24.84 -15.18
C HIS A 92 17.02 -23.70 -14.42
N GLY A 93 15.93 -24.05 -13.70
CA GLY A 93 15.19 -23.09 -12.88
C GLY A 93 16.03 -22.55 -11.72
N ILE A 94 16.78 -23.39 -11.03
CA ILE A 94 17.64 -23.01 -9.90
C ILE A 94 18.71 -22.01 -10.35
N ASP A 95 19.40 -22.29 -11.45
CA ASP A 95 20.46 -21.42 -11.99
C ASP A 95 19.90 -20.07 -12.45
N LEU A 96 18.75 -20.07 -13.12
CA LEU A 96 18.10 -18.84 -13.55
C LEU A 96 17.71 -17.95 -12.37
N PHE A 97 17.11 -18.53 -11.34
CA PHE A 97 16.70 -17.79 -10.16
C PHE A 97 17.88 -17.29 -9.31
N THR A 98 18.93 -18.09 -9.22
CA THR A 98 20.08 -17.77 -8.36
C THR A 98 21.04 -16.77 -9.00
N PHE A 99 21.33 -16.92 -10.30
CA PHE A 99 22.39 -16.15 -10.96
C PHE A 99 21.89 -15.11 -11.96
N VAL A 100 20.80 -15.40 -12.67
CA VAL A 100 20.32 -14.53 -13.76
C VAL A 100 19.29 -13.54 -13.26
N PHE A 101 18.34 -14.00 -12.48
CA PHE A 101 17.22 -13.15 -12.00
C PHE A 101 17.65 -11.93 -11.19
N PRO A 102 18.60 -12.00 -10.26
CA PRO A 102 19.04 -10.81 -9.53
C PRO A 102 19.70 -9.76 -10.42
N LYS A 103 20.40 -10.19 -11.49
CA LYS A 103 21.01 -9.29 -12.49
C LYS A 103 19.94 -8.63 -13.36
N PHE A 104 18.96 -9.42 -13.78
CA PHE A 104 17.84 -8.95 -14.59
C PHE A 104 16.95 -7.96 -13.83
N ASN A 105 16.63 -8.25 -12.57
CA ASN A 105 15.81 -7.38 -11.73
C ASN A 105 16.48 -6.02 -11.41
N ARG A 106 17.82 -5.96 -11.43
CA ARG A 106 18.56 -4.70 -11.34
C ARG A 106 18.51 -3.87 -12.62
N ALA A 107 18.37 -4.51 -13.77
CA ALA A 107 18.37 -3.84 -15.07
C ALA A 107 16.99 -3.38 -15.52
N LEU A 108 15.92 -4.03 -15.06
CA LEU A 108 14.55 -3.80 -15.49
C LEU A 108 13.65 -3.63 -14.28
N THR A 109 13.23 -2.43 -14.01
CA THR A 109 12.54 -2.02 -12.78
C THR A 109 11.13 -2.63 -12.62
N PHE A 110 10.49 -3.18 -13.66
CA PHE A 110 9.14 -3.76 -13.59
C PHE A 110 8.89 -4.81 -14.67
N ILE A 111 9.12 -6.09 -14.35
CA ILE A 111 8.58 -7.19 -15.14
C ILE A 111 7.77 -8.11 -14.23
N PHE A 112 6.48 -8.25 -14.54
CA PHE A 112 5.65 -9.31 -13.97
C PHE A 112 5.97 -10.62 -14.69
N TRP A 113 6.27 -11.66 -13.94
CA TRP A 113 6.42 -12.98 -14.51
C TRP A 113 5.63 -14.03 -13.75
N SER A 114 5.01 -14.90 -14.53
CA SER A 114 4.40 -16.11 -14.04
C SER A 114 5.32 -17.29 -14.36
N ALA A 115 5.79 -18.00 -13.34
CA ALA A 115 6.47 -19.27 -13.53
C ALA A 115 5.41 -20.38 -13.52
N MET A 116 5.18 -21.05 -14.64
CA MET A 116 4.30 -22.20 -14.72
C MET A 116 5.16 -23.47 -14.62
N TRP A 117 4.95 -24.22 -13.54
CA TRP A 117 5.56 -25.53 -13.36
C TRP A 117 4.89 -26.52 -14.29
N LEU A 118 5.57 -26.95 -15.32
CA LEU A 118 5.22 -28.17 -16.03
C LEU A 118 5.71 -29.35 -15.19
N SER A 119 4.78 -29.99 -14.45
CA SER A 119 5.06 -31.30 -13.89
C SER A 119 5.30 -32.26 -15.04
N SER A 120 6.52 -32.74 -15.16
CA SER A 120 6.86 -33.88 -16.03
C SER A 120 6.15 -35.11 -15.45
N THR A 121 5.03 -35.48 -16.04
CA THR A 121 4.53 -36.84 -15.94
C THR A 121 5.27 -37.65 -16.96
N ALA A 122 6.25 -38.41 -16.49
CA ALA A 122 6.75 -39.56 -17.21
C ALA A 122 5.78 -40.72 -17.04
#